data_c95b9ad51b3ec34c2961ca080549ef72
#
_entry.id   c95b9ad51b3ec34c2961ca080549ef72
#
_cell.length_a   1.000
_cell.length_b   1.000
_cell.length_c   1.000
_cell.angle_alpha   90.00
_cell.angle_beta   90.00
_cell.angle_gamma   90.00
#
_symmetry.space_group_name_H-M   'P 1'
#
loop_
_entity.id
_entity.type
_entity.pdbx_description
1 polymer ?
#
loop_
_entity_poly.entity_id
_entity_poly.type
_entity_poly.pdbx_seq_one_letter_code
_entity_poly.pdbx_strand_id
1 'polypeptide(L)'
;MFKKLALSIPAAALLLSSSMVMADASQERINIQLKADIPTSSFHVRPPASEDFTKEQVLQWDINKKELMGWKNRLEVLNTDKGIQAKLDVPPVLIDGANKIGLTVKVNGFDVSATQATTVVTVADANAPHQVEFVIAPVKPTGDYKPGLYTGSVSLIFEPTA
;
A
#
# COMPACT_ATOMS: atom_id res chain seq x y z
N MET A 1 -92.93 39.44 35.75
CA MET A 1 -93.67 39.11 34.56
C MET A 1 -92.86 39.23 33.28
N PHE A 2 -91.88 38.86 32.92
CA PHE A 2 -91.34 38.71 31.57
C PHE A 2 -90.21 37.69 31.61
N LYS A 3 -90.44 36.56 31.05
CA LYS A 3 -89.44 35.46 30.85
C LYS A 3 -88.55 35.82 29.69
N LYS A 4 -87.27 35.92 29.92
CA LYS A 4 -86.30 36.05 28.86
C LYS A 4 -85.75 34.69 28.51
N LEU A 5 -86.06 34.28 27.29
CA LEU A 5 -85.50 33.05 26.72
C LEU A 5 -84.12 33.43 26.18
N ALA A 6 -83.09 32.74 26.70
CA ALA A 6 -81.76 32.88 26.19
C ALA A 6 -81.50 31.70 25.23
N LEU A 7 -81.28 32.04 23.95
CA LEU A 7 -80.95 31.06 22.89
C LEU A 7 -79.45 30.98 22.84
N SER A 8 -78.92 29.80 23.25
CA SER A 8 -77.49 29.49 23.18
C SER A 8 -77.18 28.81 21.86
N ILE A 9 -76.36 29.47 21.07
CA ILE A 9 -75.82 28.92 19.85
C ILE A 9 -74.50 28.23 20.17
N PRO A 10 -74.24 26.91 19.91
CA PRO A 10 -72.93 26.33 20.06
C PRO A 10 -72.08 26.66 18.82
N ALA A 11 -71.04 27.42 19.02
CA ALA A 11 -70.05 27.67 18.02
C ALA A 11 -69.19 26.40 17.85
N ALA A 12 -69.40 25.69 16.75
CA ALA A 12 -68.53 24.58 16.34
C ALA A 12 -67.20 25.17 15.83
N ALA A 13 -66.15 25.08 16.64
CA ALA A 13 -64.85 25.43 16.25
C ALA A 13 -64.23 24.26 15.38
N LEU A 14 -64.19 24.47 14.09
CA LEU A 14 -63.46 23.63 13.14
C LEU A 14 -61.97 23.85 13.36
N LEU A 15 -61.35 22.96 14.12
CA LEU A 15 -59.89 22.87 14.20
C LEU A 15 -59.36 22.24 12.89
N LEU A 16 -58.92 23.08 11.96
CA LEU A 16 -58.11 22.66 10.84
C LEU A 16 -56.73 22.35 11.37
N SER A 17 -56.51 21.09 11.71
CA SER A 17 -55.18 20.55 11.96
C SER A 17 -54.42 20.45 10.61
N SER A 18 -53.69 21.51 10.26
CA SER A 18 -52.67 21.42 9.20
C SER A 18 -51.56 20.52 9.68
N SER A 19 -51.58 19.26 9.24
CA SER A 19 -50.44 18.38 9.35
C SER A 19 -49.33 18.99 8.50
N MET A 20 -48.34 19.62 9.13
CA MET A 20 -47.08 19.92 8.49
C MET A 20 -46.42 18.58 8.17
N VAL A 21 -46.45 18.18 6.88
CA VAL A 21 -45.57 17.16 6.35
C VAL A 21 -44.17 17.74 6.41
N MET A 22 -43.42 17.39 7.44
CA MET A 22 -41.98 17.57 7.43
C MET A 22 -41.46 16.72 6.29
N ALA A 23 -41.11 17.36 5.18
CA ALA A 23 -40.30 16.73 4.16
C ALA A 23 -38.95 16.36 4.81
N ASP A 24 -38.80 15.08 5.13
CA ASP A 24 -37.53 14.52 5.57
C ASP A 24 -36.57 14.68 4.40
N ALA A 25 -35.74 15.71 4.49
CA ALA A 25 -34.68 15.93 3.51
C ALA A 25 -33.69 14.78 3.71
N SER A 26 -33.84 13.74 2.91
CA SER A 26 -32.90 12.62 2.88
C SER A 26 -31.51 13.14 2.52
N GLN A 27 -30.66 13.27 3.52
CA GLN A 27 -29.26 13.65 3.33
C GLN A 27 -28.46 12.38 3.04
N GLU A 28 -27.98 12.26 1.82
CA GLU A 28 -27.02 11.23 1.47
C GLU A 28 -25.61 11.74 1.80
N ARG A 29 -24.87 10.96 2.59
CA ARG A 29 -23.48 11.26 2.92
C ARG A 29 -22.58 10.31 2.13
N ILE A 30 -21.75 10.87 1.26
CA ILE A 30 -20.69 10.14 0.58
C ILE A 30 -19.42 10.39 1.36
N ASN A 31 -18.80 9.33 1.86
CA ASN A 31 -17.53 9.39 2.58
C ASN A 31 -16.42 8.84 1.68
N ILE A 32 -15.51 9.71 1.25
CA ILE A 32 -14.38 9.36 0.41
C ILE A 32 -13.12 9.41 1.28
N GLN A 33 -12.47 8.27 1.46
CA GLN A 33 -11.19 8.21 2.16
C GLN A 33 -10.07 8.58 1.18
N LEU A 34 -9.35 9.64 1.50
CA LEU A 34 -8.20 10.10 0.73
C LEU A 34 -6.94 9.89 1.56
N LYS A 35 -5.90 9.32 0.94
CA LYS A 35 -4.55 9.24 1.49
C LYS A 35 -3.62 9.96 0.53
N ALA A 36 -2.86 10.92 1.04
CA ALA A 36 -1.75 11.53 0.33
C ALA A 36 -0.46 11.20 1.10
N ASP A 37 0.54 10.67 0.40
CA ASP A 37 1.89 10.51 0.90
C ASP A 37 2.74 11.60 0.25
N ILE A 38 3.17 12.58 1.04
CA ILE A 38 4.01 13.68 0.57
C ILE A 38 5.41 13.38 1.10
N PRO A 39 6.31 12.80 0.26
CA PRO A 39 7.66 12.51 0.68
C PRO A 39 8.41 13.80 1.04
N THR A 40 9.36 13.70 1.96
CA THR A 40 10.30 14.81 2.21
C THR A 40 11.04 15.13 0.92
N SER A 41 11.21 16.40 0.62
CA SER A 41 11.92 16.85 -0.59
C SER A 41 13.39 16.43 -0.64
N SER A 42 13.94 15.94 0.47
CA SER A 42 15.34 15.60 0.65
C SER A 42 15.66 14.10 0.59
N PHE A 43 14.71 13.23 0.92
CA PHE A 43 14.92 11.77 0.91
C PHE A 43 13.65 11.02 0.54
N HIS A 44 13.73 10.18 -0.50
CA HIS A 44 12.69 9.19 -0.78
C HIS A 44 13.25 7.98 -1.53
N VAL A 45 12.63 6.83 -1.30
CA VAL A 45 12.78 5.61 -2.09
C VAL A 45 11.38 5.04 -2.30
N ARG A 46 10.95 4.92 -3.55
CA ARG A 46 9.59 4.48 -3.88
C ARG A 46 9.55 3.74 -5.22
N PRO A 47 8.54 2.91 -5.46
CA PRO A 47 8.25 2.41 -6.80
C PRO A 47 7.95 3.57 -7.74
N PRO A 48 8.27 3.44 -9.05
CA PRO A 48 7.77 4.38 -10.06
C PRO A 48 6.24 4.42 -10.04
N ALA A 49 5.67 5.56 -10.43
CA ALA A 49 4.21 5.76 -10.41
C ALA A 49 3.42 4.76 -11.28
N SER A 50 4.09 4.12 -12.25
CA SER A 50 3.52 3.07 -13.10
C SER A 50 3.43 1.70 -12.43
N GLU A 51 4.07 1.52 -11.28
CA GLU A 51 4.23 0.23 -10.61
C GLU A 51 3.55 0.22 -9.25
N ASP A 52 2.90 -0.89 -8.93
CA ASP A 52 2.22 -1.08 -7.66
C ASP A 52 2.79 -2.29 -6.91
N PHE A 53 3.74 -2.03 -6.01
CA PHE A 53 4.36 -3.09 -5.20
C PHE A 53 3.48 -3.54 -4.03
N THR A 54 2.32 -2.94 -3.84
CA THR A 54 1.35 -3.41 -2.83
C THR A 54 0.56 -4.62 -3.32
N LYS A 55 0.55 -4.84 -4.63
CA LYS A 55 -0.02 -6.05 -5.23
C LYS A 55 0.95 -7.22 -5.14
N GLU A 56 0.37 -8.41 -5.10
CA GLU A 56 1.15 -9.64 -5.17
C GLU A 56 1.96 -9.71 -6.47
N GLN A 57 3.26 -9.96 -6.34
CA GLN A 57 4.19 -10.13 -7.46
C GLN A 57 4.48 -11.61 -7.66
N VAL A 58 4.17 -12.13 -8.84
CA VAL A 58 4.31 -13.56 -9.13
C VAL A 58 5.63 -13.84 -9.83
N LEU A 59 6.46 -14.69 -9.22
CA LEU A 59 7.65 -15.20 -9.86
C LEU A 59 7.27 -16.30 -10.85
N GLN A 60 7.73 -16.18 -12.10
CA GLN A 60 7.37 -17.09 -13.18
C GLN A 60 8.25 -18.35 -13.16
N TRP A 61 7.65 -19.50 -13.48
CA TRP A 61 8.38 -20.75 -13.67
C TRP A 61 8.83 -20.90 -15.12
N ASP A 62 10.14 -21.07 -15.35
CA ASP A 62 10.66 -21.40 -16.66
C ASP A 62 10.66 -22.94 -16.85
N ILE A 63 9.75 -23.41 -17.70
CA ILE A 63 9.55 -24.83 -17.99
C ILE A 63 10.78 -25.46 -18.67
N ASN A 64 11.49 -24.70 -19.51
CA ASN A 64 12.62 -25.21 -20.27
C ASN A 64 13.86 -25.35 -19.39
N LYS A 65 14.10 -24.35 -18.54
CA LYS A 65 15.24 -24.36 -17.61
C LYS A 65 14.94 -25.12 -16.31
N LYS A 66 13.67 -25.39 -16.04
CA LYS A 66 13.18 -25.94 -14.76
C LYS A 66 13.65 -25.13 -13.57
N GLU A 67 13.48 -23.80 -13.67
CA GLU A 67 13.91 -22.84 -12.67
C GLU A 67 12.86 -21.78 -12.42
N LEU A 68 12.80 -21.29 -11.20
CA LEU A 68 12.02 -20.12 -10.84
C LEU A 68 12.74 -18.87 -11.31
N MET A 69 12.08 -18.02 -12.07
CA MET A 69 12.67 -16.79 -12.59
C MET A 69 12.65 -15.69 -11.51
N GLY A 70 13.70 -14.88 -11.50
CA GLY A 70 13.74 -13.69 -10.67
C GLY A 70 12.77 -12.62 -11.15
N TRP A 71 12.38 -11.76 -10.23
CA TRP A 71 11.58 -10.57 -10.49
C TRP A 71 12.50 -9.34 -10.53
N LYS A 72 12.28 -8.48 -11.52
CA LYS A 72 13.06 -7.26 -11.73
C LYS A 72 12.14 -6.08 -11.89
N ASN A 73 12.49 -4.99 -11.25
CA ASN A 73 11.81 -3.72 -11.38
C ASN A 73 12.77 -2.56 -11.08
N ARG A 74 12.26 -1.37 -10.88
CA ARG A 74 13.04 -0.17 -10.56
C ARG A 74 12.48 0.51 -9.33
N LEU A 75 13.35 1.25 -8.64
CA LEU A 75 12.99 2.17 -7.57
C LEU A 75 13.42 3.56 -7.98
N GLU A 76 12.56 4.53 -7.74
CA GLU A 76 12.91 5.95 -7.83
C GLU A 76 13.52 6.39 -6.50
N VAL A 77 14.69 6.99 -6.54
CA VAL A 77 15.49 7.33 -5.37
C VAL A 77 15.93 8.78 -5.41
N LEU A 78 16.00 9.41 -4.25
CA LEU A 78 16.56 10.74 -4.02
C LEU A 78 17.10 10.82 -2.59
N ASN A 79 18.27 11.44 -2.45
CA ASN A 79 18.76 11.97 -1.18
C ASN A 79 19.69 13.16 -1.49
N THR A 80 19.28 14.36 -1.18
CA THR A 80 20.02 15.59 -1.52
C THR A 80 21.30 15.78 -0.71
N ASP A 81 21.42 15.15 0.44
CA ASP A 81 22.49 15.45 1.38
C ASP A 81 23.45 14.27 1.60
N LYS A 82 23.00 13.05 1.41
CA LYS A 82 23.74 11.84 1.74
C LYS A 82 23.50 10.76 0.68
N GLY A 83 24.29 9.69 0.71
CA GLY A 83 24.00 8.46 -0.01
C GLY A 83 22.80 7.71 0.58
N ILE A 84 22.46 6.61 -0.05
CA ILE A 84 21.37 5.73 0.40
C ILE A 84 21.95 4.36 0.69
N GLN A 85 21.67 3.84 1.86
CA GLN A 85 21.94 2.45 2.23
C GLN A 85 20.65 1.65 2.38
N ALA A 86 20.75 0.36 2.12
CA ALA A 86 19.64 -0.58 2.24
C ALA A 86 20.02 -1.78 3.07
N LYS A 87 19.05 -2.34 3.80
CA LYS A 87 19.15 -3.64 4.46
C LYS A 87 17.82 -4.37 4.40
N LEU A 88 17.85 -5.69 4.50
CA LEU A 88 16.66 -6.49 4.70
C LEU A 88 16.30 -6.52 6.20
N ASP A 89 15.01 -6.46 6.50
CA ASP A 89 14.53 -6.64 7.87
C ASP A 89 14.78 -8.08 8.36
N VAL A 90 14.45 -9.05 7.51
CA VAL A 90 14.68 -10.47 7.73
C VAL A 90 15.19 -11.13 6.44
N PRO A 91 15.92 -12.29 6.52
CA PRO A 91 16.27 -13.05 5.32
C PRO A 91 15.02 -13.49 4.57
N PRO A 92 14.87 -13.09 3.28
CA PRO A 92 13.65 -13.36 2.55
C PRO A 92 13.58 -14.82 2.09
N VAL A 93 12.42 -15.42 2.23
CA VAL A 93 12.18 -16.82 1.90
C VAL A 93 10.75 -17.02 1.42
N LEU A 94 10.58 -17.87 0.41
CA LEU A 94 9.28 -18.39 0.01
C LEU A 94 9.07 -19.74 0.69
N ILE A 95 7.86 -19.98 1.19
CA ILE A 95 7.51 -21.16 1.99
C ILE A 95 6.26 -21.82 1.43
N ASP A 96 6.32 -23.15 1.32
CA ASP A 96 5.18 -24.04 1.10
C ASP A 96 5.28 -25.21 2.07
N GLY A 97 4.56 -25.15 3.19
CA GLY A 97 4.64 -26.11 4.28
C GLY A 97 6.09 -26.26 4.82
N ALA A 98 6.71 -27.42 4.61
CA ALA A 98 8.09 -27.69 5.03
C ALA A 98 9.14 -27.24 4.00
N ASN A 99 8.73 -26.95 2.76
CA ASN A 99 9.65 -26.60 1.68
C ASN A 99 9.94 -25.09 1.70
N LYS A 100 11.20 -24.75 1.43
CA LYS A 100 11.66 -23.35 1.45
C LYS A 100 12.52 -23.07 0.23
N ILE A 101 12.36 -21.87 -0.33
CA ILE A 101 13.19 -21.31 -1.39
C ILE A 101 13.72 -19.97 -0.88
N GLY A 102 15.04 -19.89 -0.68
CA GLY A 102 15.69 -18.64 -0.29
C GLY A 102 15.61 -17.63 -1.44
N LEU A 103 15.62 -16.35 -1.10
CA LEU A 103 15.68 -15.25 -2.06
C LEU A 103 16.93 -14.41 -1.81
N THR A 104 17.53 -13.92 -2.88
CA THR A 104 18.52 -12.85 -2.84
C THR A 104 17.90 -11.57 -3.34
N VAL A 105 18.35 -10.44 -2.79
CA VAL A 105 17.86 -9.12 -3.14
C VAL A 105 19.03 -8.25 -3.54
N LYS A 106 18.90 -7.58 -4.68
CA LYS A 106 19.87 -6.57 -5.15
C LYS A 106 19.17 -5.25 -5.39
N VAL A 107 19.82 -4.18 -4.98
CA VAL A 107 19.43 -2.81 -5.29
C VAL A 107 20.62 -2.13 -5.96
N ASN A 108 20.41 -1.57 -7.14
CA ASN A 108 21.45 -0.93 -7.93
C ASN A 108 22.69 -1.84 -8.16
N GLY A 109 22.45 -3.15 -8.33
CA GLY A 109 23.52 -4.15 -8.51
C GLY A 109 24.20 -4.64 -7.21
N PHE A 110 23.97 -4.00 -6.08
CA PHE A 110 24.54 -4.38 -4.79
C PHE A 110 23.67 -5.39 -4.06
N ASP A 111 24.29 -6.41 -3.49
CA ASP A 111 23.60 -7.39 -2.66
C ASP A 111 23.18 -6.76 -1.33
N VAL A 112 21.90 -6.93 -0.97
CA VAL A 112 21.34 -6.44 0.28
C VAL A 112 21.09 -7.60 1.23
N SER A 113 21.59 -7.49 2.47
CA SER A 113 21.47 -8.54 3.48
C SER A 113 20.67 -8.06 4.71
N ALA A 114 20.27 -9.01 5.56
CA ALA A 114 19.62 -8.70 6.83
C ALA A 114 20.62 -8.43 7.96
N THR A 115 21.89 -8.74 7.76
CA THR A 115 22.92 -8.61 8.80
C THR A 115 23.61 -7.25 8.80
N GLN A 116 23.72 -6.61 7.64
CA GLN A 116 24.45 -5.36 7.48
C GLN A 116 23.79 -4.48 6.42
N ALA A 117 23.73 -3.18 6.68
CA ALA A 117 23.32 -2.21 5.69
C ALA A 117 24.40 -2.04 4.61
N THR A 118 23.98 -1.97 3.36
CA THR A 118 24.86 -1.81 2.19
C THR A 118 24.54 -0.47 1.52
N THR A 119 25.56 0.35 1.22
CA THR A 119 25.37 1.57 0.41
C THR A 119 25.04 1.16 -1.01
N VAL A 120 23.83 1.51 -1.44
CA VAL A 120 23.30 1.16 -2.78
C VAL A 120 23.30 2.34 -3.74
N VAL A 121 23.34 3.59 -3.21
CA VAL A 121 23.45 4.81 -3.99
C VAL A 121 24.46 5.73 -3.30
N THR A 122 25.45 6.21 -4.05
CA THR A 122 26.45 7.14 -3.51
C THR A 122 25.86 8.54 -3.32
N VAL A 123 26.53 9.39 -2.52
CA VAL A 123 26.11 10.78 -2.34
C VAL A 123 26.04 11.54 -3.68
N ALA A 124 27.02 11.28 -4.57
CA ALA A 124 27.07 11.94 -5.87
C ALA A 124 25.89 11.58 -6.77
N ASP A 125 25.43 10.35 -6.69
CA ASP A 125 24.33 9.83 -7.51
C ASP A 125 22.96 10.13 -6.89
N ALA A 126 22.88 10.21 -5.57
CA ALA A 126 21.62 10.39 -4.85
C ALA A 126 21.04 11.81 -4.94
N ASN A 127 21.83 12.82 -5.30
CA ASN A 127 21.47 14.24 -5.23
C ASN A 127 20.40 14.71 -6.25
N ALA A 128 20.02 13.86 -7.18
CA ALA A 128 18.94 14.11 -8.15
C ALA A 128 18.03 12.88 -8.26
N PRO A 129 16.74 13.08 -8.51
CA PRO A 129 15.84 11.93 -8.71
C PRO A 129 16.30 11.07 -9.88
N HIS A 130 16.50 9.77 -9.62
CA HIS A 130 16.80 8.80 -10.67
C HIS A 130 16.27 7.43 -10.32
N GLN A 131 16.35 6.50 -11.28
CA GLN A 131 15.87 5.15 -11.09
C GLN A 131 17.03 4.18 -10.94
N VAL A 132 16.94 3.30 -9.94
CA VAL A 132 17.88 2.20 -9.72
C VAL A 132 17.21 0.86 -9.92
N GLU A 133 17.97 -0.13 -10.39
CA GLU A 133 17.45 -1.48 -10.58
C GLU A 133 17.17 -2.14 -9.22
N PHE A 134 16.05 -2.84 -9.15
CA PHE A 134 15.64 -3.66 -8.00
C PHE A 134 15.37 -5.08 -8.46
N VAL A 135 16.10 -6.05 -7.91
CA VAL A 135 16.05 -7.46 -8.32
C VAL A 135 15.81 -8.34 -7.12
N ILE A 136 14.85 -9.23 -7.24
CA ILE A 136 14.63 -10.35 -6.32
C ILE A 136 14.85 -11.63 -7.10
N ALA A 137 15.81 -12.45 -6.70
CA ALA A 137 16.12 -13.68 -7.39
C ALA A 137 16.05 -14.90 -6.45
N PRO A 138 15.43 -16.01 -6.89
CA PRO A 138 15.39 -17.21 -6.11
C PRO A 138 16.77 -17.87 -6.04
N VAL A 139 17.10 -18.42 -4.88
CA VAL A 139 18.25 -19.28 -4.70
C VAL A 139 17.81 -20.71 -4.99
N LYS A 140 18.46 -21.35 -5.97
CA LYS A 140 18.13 -22.74 -6.30
C LYS A 140 18.33 -23.62 -5.06
N PRO A 141 17.29 -24.36 -4.63
CA PRO A 141 17.40 -25.24 -3.47
C PRO A 141 18.40 -26.38 -3.74
N THR A 142 18.96 -26.92 -2.68
CA THR A 142 19.77 -28.14 -2.78
C THR A 142 18.87 -29.30 -3.22
N GLY A 143 19.02 -29.75 -4.44
CA GLY A 143 18.13 -30.67 -5.14
C GLY A 143 17.23 -29.90 -6.11
N ASP A 144 16.15 -30.53 -6.53
CA ASP A 144 15.20 -29.90 -7.45
C ASP A 144 14.11 -29.12 -6.71
N TYR A 145 13.49 -28.15 -7.42
CA TYR A 145 12.28 -27.47 -6.94
C TYR A 145 11.15 -28.49 -6.74
N LYS A 146 10.52 -28.46 -5.59
CA LYS A 146 9.34 -29.28 -5.32
C LYS A 146 8.09 -28.55 -5.79
N PRO A 147 7.15 -29.22 -6.45
CA PRO A 147 5.88 -28.63 -6.81
C PRO A 147 5.14 -28.14 -5.56
N GLY A 148 4.55 -26.95 -5.64
CA GLY A 148 3.78 -26.36 -4.55
C GLY A 148 3.42 -24.90 -4.81
N LEU A 149 2.65 -24.32 -3.89
CA LEU A 149 2.31 -22.90 -3.87
C LEU A 149 3.16 -22.20 -2.81
N TYR A 150 4.20 -21.57 -3.26
CA TYR A 150 5.14 -20.88 -2.39
C TYR A 150 4.73 -19.42 -2.20
N THR A 151 4.65 -18.98 -0.96
CA THR A 151 4.37 -17.60 -0.60
C THR A 151 5.45 -17.04 0.32
N GLY A 152 5.64 -15.73 0.29
CA GLY A 152 6.62 -15.05 1.13
C GLY A 152 6.57 -13.54 0.94
N SER A 153 7.38 -12.81 1.69
CA SER A 153 7.51 -11.37 1.58
C SER A 153 8.97 -10.94 1.64
N VAL A 154 9.27 -9.81 1.01
CA VAL A 154 10.56 -9.15 1.07
C VAL A 154 10.35 -7.78 1.71
N SER A 155 10.98 -7.55 2.88
CA SER A 155 10.93 -6.29 3.59
C SER A 155 12.30 -5.62 3.55
N LEU A 156 12.36 -4.42 2.98
CA LEU A 156 13.56 -3.60 2.87
C LEU A 156 13.42 -2.34 3.72
N ILE A 157 14.52 -1.97 4.33
CA ILE A 157 14.69 -0.71 5.05
C ILE A 157 15.73 0.11 4.29
N PHE A 158 15.37 1.33 3.91
CA PHE A 158 16.26 2.30 3.28
C PHE A 158 16.53 3.45 4.24
N GLU A 159 17.78 3.84 4.36
CA GLU A 159 18.22 4.90 5.27
C GLU A 159 19.27 5.78 4.57
N PRO A 160 19.38 7.07 4.93
CA PRO A 160 20.55 7.86 4.57
C PRO A 160 21.85 7.23 5.10
N THR A 161 22.93 7.30 4.33
CA THR A 161 24.24 6.92 4.86
C THR A 161 24.66 7.80 6.03
N ALA A 162 25.51 7.30 6.91
CA ALA A 162 25.99 8.02 8.06
C ALA A 162 26.72 9.34 7.69
#